data_023869f085826221d6699fffbb94a462
#
_entry.id   023869f085826221d6699fffbb94a462
#
_cell.length_a   1.000
_cell.length_b   1.000
_cell.length_c   1.000
_cell.angle_alpha   90.00
_cell.angle_beta   90.00
_cell.angle_gamma   90.00
#
_symmetry.space_group_name_H-M   'P 1'
#
loop_
_entity.id
_entity.type
_entity.pdbx_description
1 polymer ?
#
loop_
_entity_poly.entity_id
_entity_poly.type
_entity_poly.pdbx_seq_one_letter_code
_entity_poly.pdbx_strand_id
1 'polypeptide(L)'
;VRYTCYRCIWGTITVSTDEGVSPLREGNQWVDDGVWRDMHAHTWSPDMQDLKTIWEFIFGGISLCNQVLYEFDQSSVDFDGKAGLEAEVIVMRAWFYLNAMDLFGNVPFTVDFSDTSLPEQVDRGYLFSFIEKQIRDNVDLLDDVPTSANYGRVTKAMAYTVLAKLYINAEEWIGEPKWQETIDACDEIIGFGK
;
A
#
# COMPACT_ATOMS: atom_id res chain seq x y z
N VAL A 1 -6.78 -5.49 -10.88
CA VAL A 1 -5.70 -4.54 -10.51
C VAL A 1 -5.94 -3.18 -11.15
N ARG A 2 -5.96 -3.03 -12.49
CA ARG A 2 -6.12 -1.72 -13.16
C ARG A 2 -7.41 -0.99 -12.73
N TYR A 3 -8.53 -1.68 -12.70
CA TYR A 3 -9.81 -1.11 -12.28
C TYR A 3 -9.73 -0.62 -10.83
N THR A 4 -9.25 -1.45 -9.91
CA THR A 4 -9.17 -1.11 -8.49
C THR A 4 -8.21 0.04 -8.21
N CYS A 5 -6.98 -0.02 -8.76
CA CYS A 5 -5.99 1.02 -8.53
C CYS A 5 -6.38 2.35 -9.17
N TYR A 6 -6.87 2.33 -10.43
CA TYR A 6 -7.19 3.56 -11.16
C TYR A 6 -8.54 4.13 -10.76
N ARG A 7 -9.61 3.33 -10.82
CA ARG A 7 -10.95 3.83 -10.52
C ARG A 7 -11.16 3.99 -9.01
N CYS A 8 -10.95 2.92 -8.24
CA CYS A 8 -11.36 2.94 -6.85
C CYS A 8 -10.37 3.73 -5.98
N ILE A 9 -9.09 3.36 -5.94
CA ILE A 9 -8.13 4.03 -5.05
C ILE A 9 -7.87 5.47 -5.51
N TRP A 10 -7.40 5.65 -6.75
CA TRP A 10 -7.08 7.00 -7.26
C TRP A 10 -8.34 7.89 -7.31
N GLY A 11 -9.46 7.36 -7.80
CA GLY A 11 -10.72 8.10 -7.89
C GLY A 11 -11.22 8.55 -6.52
N THR A 12 -11.19 7.66 -5.53
CA THR A 12 -11.59 7.99 -4.14
C THR A 12 -10.70 9.08 -3.56
N ILE A 13 -9.39 8.94 -3.66
CA ILE A 13 -8.43 9.93 -3.12
C ILE A 13 -8.62 11.28 -3.81
N THR A 14 -8.67 11.31 -5.15
CA THR A 14 -8.75 12.57 -5.90
C THR A 14 -10.08 13.29 -5.69
N VAL A 15 -11.20 12.57 -5.72
CA VAL A 15 -12.53 13.20 -5.66
C VAL A 15 -12.94 13.57 -4.22
N SER A 16 -12.38 12.91 -3.20
CA SER A 16 -12.60 13.28 -1.81
C SER A 16 -11.81 14.50 -1.33
N THR A 17 -11.00 15.09 -2.21
CA THR A 17 -10.20 16.29 -1.93
C THR A 17 -10.66 17.47 -2.81
N ASP A 18 -10.03 18.63 -2.63
CA ASP A 18 -10.24 19.82 -3.48
C ASP A 18 -9.61 19.69 -4.87
N GLU A 19 -8.86 18.61 -5.12
CA GLU A 19 -8.11 18.41 -6.36
C GLU A 19 -9.02 18.10 -7.57
N GLY A 20 -10.15 17.42 -7.34
CA GLY A 20 -11.06 17.03 -8.40
C GLY A 20 -12.52 17.01 -7.99
N VAL A 21 -13.40 17.33 -8.95
CA VAL A 21 -14.86 17.22 -8.80
C VAL A 21 -15.47 16.58 -10.01
N SER A 22 -16.47 15.72 -9.82
CA SER A 22 -17.26 15.12 -10.88
C SER A 22 -18.66 15.79 -10.95
N PRO A 23 -18.84 16.85 -11.75
CA PRO A 23 -20.11 17.55 -11.86
C PRO A 23 -21.15 16.74 -12.65
N LEU A 24 -22.41 16.87 -12.26
CA LEU A 24 -23.52 16.35 -13.07
C LEU A 24 -23.61 17.12 -14.39
N ARG A 25 -23.50 16.41 -15.52
CA ARG A 25 -23.65 16.97 -16.86
C ARG A 25 -24.68 16.17 -17.66
N GLU A 26 -25.22 16.78 -18.71
CA GLU A 26 -26.10 16.07 -19.67
C GLU A 26 -25.41 14.81 -20.22
N GLY A 27 -26.12 13.69 -20.21
CA GLY A 27 -25.63 12.40 -20.68
C GLY A 27 -25.10 11.47 -19.59
N ASN A 28 -25.21 11.81 -18.32
CA ASN A 28 -24.86 10.98 -17.14
C ASN A 28 -23.44 10.37 -17.15
N GLN A 29 -22.49 10.99 -17.85
CA GLN A 29 -21.12 10.52 -17.83
C GLN A 29 -20.52 10.76 -16.44
N TRP A 30 -19.90 9.72 -15.87
CA TRP A 30 -19.29 9.75 -14.53
C TRP A 30 -20.26 10.04 -13.36
N VAL A 31 -21.56 9.80 -13.54
CA VAL A 31 -22.52 9.95 -12.43
C VAL A 31 -22.44 8.76 -11.48
N ASP A 32 -22.30 7.55 -12.02
CA ASP A 32 -22.14 6.30 -11.27
C ASP A 32 -23.06 6.24 -10.03
N ASP A 33 -24.34 6.45 -10.23
CA ASP A 33 -25.37 6.51 -9.18
C ASP A 33 -25.10 7.51 -8.04
N GLY A 34 -24.25 8.51 -8.29
CA GLY A 34 -23.91 9.55 -7.32
C GLY A 34 -22.66 9.28 -6.48
N VAL A 35 -21.96 8.15 -6.70
CA VAL A 35 -20.77 7.75 -5.94
C VAL A 35 -19.75 8.86 -5.82
N TRP A 36 -19.38 9.51 -6.92
CA TRP A 36 -18.38 10.58 -6.94
C TRP A 36 -18.82 11.84 -6.20
N ARG A 37 -20.11 12.15 -6.24
CA ARG A 37 -20.67 13.27 -5.47
C ARG A 37 -20.68 12.96 -3.99
N ASP A 38 -21.03 11.74 -3.60
CA ASP A 38 -21.05 11.34 -2.20
C ASP A 38 -19.61 11.27 -1.62
N MET A 39 -18.62 10.88 -2.43
CA MET A 39 -17.22 10.96 -2.08
C MET A 39 -16.75 12.40 -1.90
N HIS A 40 -17.09 13.31 -2.82
CA HIS A 40 -16.73 14.73 -2.70
C HIS A 40 -17.40 15.41 -1.51
N ALA A 41 -18.65 15.06 -1.21
CA ALA A 41 -19.40 15.57 -0.08
C ALA A 41 -19.03 14.91 1.26
N HIS A 42 -18.15 13.91 1.27
CA HIS A 42 -17.79 13.09 2.45
C HIS A 42 -19.02 12.42 3.09
N THR A 43 -19.96 11.97 2.26
CA THR A 43 -21.20 11.29 2.70
C THR A 43 -21.22 9.81 2.32
N TRP A 44 -20.04 9.22 2.11
CA TRP A 44 -19.91 7.78 1.82
C TRP A 44 -20.40 6.91 2.99
N SER A 45 -20.76 5.68 2.65
CA SER A 45 -21.09 4.64 3.64
C SER A 45 -20.22 3.40 3.46
N PRO A 46 -20.15 2.53 4.47
CA PRO A 46 -19.43 1.25 4.35
C PRO A 46 -19.97 0.34 3.24
N ASP A 47 -21.19 0.59 2.78
CA ASP A 47 -21.84 -0.20 1.72
C ASP A 47 -21.46 0.22 0.31
N MET A 48 -20.73 1.32 0.17
CA MET A 48 -20.29 1.81 -1.14
C MET A 48 -19.36 0.80 -1.82
N GLN A 49 -19.73 0.39 -3.04
CA GLN A 49 -19.06 -0.69 -3.76
C GLN A 49 -17.57 -0.41 -4.02
N ASP A 50 -17.20 0.84 -4.33
CA ASP A 50 -15.79 1.19 -4.58
C ASP A 50 -14.94 1.03 -3.32
N LEU A 51 -15.45 1.36 -2.13
CA LEU A 51 -14.76 1.15 -0.86
C LEU A 51 -14.61 -0.34 -0.51
N LYS A 52 -15.65 -1.14 -0.73
CA LYS A 52 -15.57 -2.60 -0.59
C LYS A 52 -14.52 -3.19 -1.52
N THR A 53 -14.50 -2.76 -2.77
CA THR A 53 -13.53 -3.23 -3.77
C THR A 53 -12.09 -2.90 -3.36
N ILE A 54 -11.86 -1.71 -2.80
CA ILE A 54 -10.54 -1.32 -2.27
C ILE A 54 -10.15 -2.23 -1.10
N TRP A 55 -11.06 -2.42 -0.15
CA TRP A 55 -10.84 -3.29 1.00
C TRP A 55 -10.48 -4.72 0.59
N GLU A 56 -11.29 -5.33 -0.25
CA GLU A 56 -11.07 -6.70 -0.76
C GLU A 56 -9.74 -6.83 -1.50
N PHE A 57 -9.37 -5.82 -2.28
CA PHE A 57 -8.09 -5.80 -3.00
C PHE A 57 -6.90 -5.75 -2.04
N ILE A 58 -6.95 -4.86 -1.03
CA ILE A 58 -5.86 -4.67 -0.07
C ILE A 58 -5.69 -5.93 0.78
N PHE A 59 -6.76 -6.42 1.40
CA PHE A 59 -6.68 -7.59 2.30
C PHE A 59 -6.49 -8.91 1.55
N GLY A 60 -6.99 -9.02 0.33
CA GLY A 60 -6.64 -10.12 -0.57
C GLY A 60 -5.15 -10.13 -0.93
N GLY A 61 -4.58 -8.95 -1.18
CA GLY A 61 -3.14 -8.78 -1.41
C GLY A 61 -2.29 -9.15 -0.19
N ILE A 62 -2.70 -8.70 1.02
CA ILE A 62 -2.02 -9.07 2.28
C ILE A 62 -2.06 -10.60 2.49
N SER A 63 -3.24 -11.20 2.32
CA SER A 63 -3.40 -12.65 2.47
C SER A 63 -2.53 -13.44 1.49
N LEU A 64 -2.46 -13.00 0.24
CA LEU A 64 -1.59 -13.62 -0.77
C LEU A 64 -0.10 -13.48 -0.41
N CYS A 65 0.33 -12.32 0.06
CA CYS A 65 1.71 -12.13 0.53
C CYS A 65 2.03 -13.06 1.71
N ASN A 66 1.12 -13.17 2.70
CA ASN A 66 1.30 -14.05 3.83
C ASN A 66 1.36 -15.52 3.39
N GLN A 67 0.52 -15.94 2.43
CA GLN A 67 0.55 -17.29 1.86
C GLN A 67 1.89 -17.59 1.21
N VAL A 68 2.37 -16.70 0.35
CA VAL A 68 3.65 -16.91 -0.37
C VAL A 68 4.82 -16.98 0.62
N LEU A 69 4.85 -16.12 1.64
CA LEU A 69 5.90 -16.16 2.66
C LEU A 69 5.83 -17.44 3.48
N TYR A 70 4.64 -17.90 3.84
CA TYR A 70 4.45 -19.19 4.51
C TYR A 70 4.96 -20.37 3.65
N GLU A 71 4.63 -20.38 2.36
CA GLU A 71 5.10 -21.42 1.42
C GLU A 71 6.63 -21.40 1.26
N PHE A 72 7.26 -20.21 1.25
CA PHE A 72 8.73 -20.09 1.25
C PHE A 72 9.36 -20.69 2.52
N ASP A 73 8.75 -20.42 3.69
CA ASP A 73 9.22 -20.96 4.97
C ASP A 73 9.09 -22.49 5.05
N GLN A 74 7.97 -23.04 4.55
CA GLN A 74 7.72 -24.48 4.53
C GLN A 74 8.56 -25.22 3.47
N SER A 75 9.10 -24.53 2.48
CA SER A 75 9.86 -25.13 1.39
C SER A 75 11.29 -25.43 1.80
N SER A 76 11.70 -26.69 1.65
CA SER A 76 13.11 -27.10 1.76
C SER A 76 13.95 -26.75 0.52
N VAL A 77 13.33 -26.22 -0.53
CA VAL A 77 14.03 -25.84 -1.77
C VAL A 77 14.76 -24.52 -1.54
N ASP A 78 16.06 -24.57 -1.71
CA ASP A 78 16.92 -23.39 -1.75
C ASP A 78 17.37 -23.12 -3.19
N PHE A 79 17.38 -21.86 -3.59
CA PHE A 79 17.82 -21.43 -4.91
C PHE A 79 18.44 -20.02 -4.84
N ASP A 80 19.30 -19.74 -5.79
CA ASP A 80 19.92 -18.41 -5.88
C ASP A 80 18.86 -17.33 -6.12
N GLY A 81 18.88 -16.28 -5.27
CA GLY A 81 17.91 -15.19 -5.30
C GLY A 81 16.62 -15.40 -4.47
N LYS A 82 16.48 -16.52 -3.73
CA LYS A 82 15.31 -16.75 -2.85
C LYS A 82 15.09 -15.58 -1.87
N ALA A 83 16.14 -15.14 -1.18
CA ALA A 83 16.05 -14.03 -0.21
C ALA A 83 15.57 -12.72 -0.87
N GLY A 84 15.98 -12.44 -2.10
CA GLY A 84 15.49 -11.27 -2.85
C GLY A 84 14.00 -11.37 -3.17
N LEU A 85 13.50 -12.56 -3.57
CA LEU A 85 12.07 -12.78 -3.81
C LEU A 85 11.24 -12.65 -2.52
N GLU A 86 11.74 -13.18 -1.41
CA GLU A 86 11.10 -13.02 -0.09
C GLU A 86 11.01 -11.53 0.29
N ALA A 87 12.11 -10.77 0.11
CA ALA A 87 12.16 -9.35 0.36
C ALA A 87 11.13 -8.58 -0.49
N GLU A 88 10.97 -8.92 -1.76
CA GLU A 88 9.96 -8.30 -2.63
C GLU A 88 8.53 -8.53 -2.10
N VAL A 89 8.20 -9.74 -1.65
CA VAL A 89 6.88 -10.05 -1.10
C VAL A 89 6.64 -9.34 0.22
N ILE A 90 7.68 -9.22 1.07
CA ILE A 90 7.62 -8.47 2.34
C ILE A 90 7.34 -6.99 2.09
N VAL A 91 8.05 -6.37 1.15
CA VAL A 91 7.85 -4.95 0.80
C VAL A 91 6.49 -4.73 0.13
N MET A 92 6.03 -5.66 -0.69
CA MET A 92 4.68 -5.61 -1.26
C MET A 92 3.60 -5.68 -0.18
N ARG A 93 3.75 -6.55 0.83
CA ARG A 93 2.85 -6.61 1.99
C ARG A 93 2.85 -5.30 2.78
N ALA A 94 4.02 -4.71 3.00
CA ALA A 94 4.16 -3.41 3.64
C ALA A 94 3.42 -2.31 2.85
N TRP A 95 3.50 -2.33 1.52
CA TRP A 95 2.76 -1.42 0.66
C TRP A 95 1.24 -1.59 0.79
N PHE A 96 0.74 -2.82 0.87
CA PHE A 96 -0.69 -3.06 1.11
C PHE A 96 -1.12 -2.54 2.47
N TYR A 97 -0.34 -2.76 3.54
CA TYR A 97 -0.64 -2.22 4.87
C TYR A 97 -0.56 -0.69 4.91
N LEU A 98 0.35 -0.06 4.17
CA LEU A 98 0.38 1.39 4.03
C LEU A 98 -0.95 1.92 3.46
N ASN A 99 -1.45 1.30 2.39
CA ASN A 99 -2.73 1.70 1.79
C ASN A 99 -3.91 1.40 2.72
N ALA A 100 -3.88 0.30 3.46
CA ALA A 100 -4.89 0.00 4.47
C ALA A 100 -4.92 1.07 5.56
N MET A 101 -3.77 1.44 6.11
CA MET A 101 -3.62 2.46 7.14
C MET A 101 -4.03 3.85 6.65
N ASP A 102 -3.63 4.21 5.44
CA ASP A 102 -3.94 5.51 4.82
C ASP A 102 -5.45 5.69 4.63
N LEU A 103 -6.11 4.69 4.02
CA LEU A 103 -7.51 4.78 3.62
C LEU A 103 -8.51 4.44 4.73
N PHE A 104 -8.15 3.57 5.66
CA PHE A 104 -9.08 3.04 6.65
C PHE A 104 -8.66 3.29 8.12
N GLY A 105 -7.44 3.74 8.35
CA GLY A 105 -6.94 4.03 9.70
C GLY A 105 -6.57 2.76 10.46
N ASN A 106 -7.33 2.45 11.52
CA ASN A 106 -7.14 1.22 12.29
C ASN A 106 -7.73 0.03 11.53
N VAL A 107 -6.95 -1.02 11.34
CA VAL A 107 -7.35 -2.16 10.49
C VAL A 107 -6.96 -3.50 11.12
N PRO A 108 -7.60 -4.61 10.71
CA PRO A 108 -7.18 -5.95 11.10
C PRO A 108 -5.73 -6.22 10.68
N PHE A 109 -4.97 -6.88 11.55
CA PHE A 109 -3.56 -7.17 11.30
C PHE A 109 -3.26 -8.64 11.49
N THR A 110 -2.64 -9.25 10.49
CA THR A 110 -2.06 -10.59 10.58
C THR A 110 -0.90 -10.75 9.60
N VAL A 111 0.11 -11.49 10.01
CA VAL A 111 1.25 -11.91 9.16
C VAL A 111 1.37 -13.44 9.11
N ASP A 112 0.59 -14.14 9.92
CA ASP A 112 0.58 -15.60 9.97
C ASP A 112 -0.56 -16.15 9.09
N PHE A 113 -0.18 -16.81 7.99
CA PHE A 113 -1.15 -17.44 7.09
C PHE A 113 -1.80 -18.69 7.69
N SER A 114 -1.15 -19.33 8.66
CA SER A 114 -1.67 -20.54 9.30
C SER A 114 -2.70 -20.23 10.39
N ASP A 115 -2.73 -19.00 10.91
CA ASP A 115 -3.71 -18.57 11.91
C ASP A 115 -5.08 -18.31 11.25
N THR A 116 -6.07 -19.10 11.64
CA THR A 116 -7.46 -18.99 11.17
C THR A 116 -8.36 -18.19 12.10
N SER A 117 -7.81 -17.62 13.17
CA SER A 117 -8.56 -16.74 14.07
C SER A 117 -8.90 -15.40 13.38
N LEU A 118 -9.93 -14.70 13.93
CA LEU A 118 -10.20 -13.35 13.48
C LEU A 118 -9.06 -12.43 13.93
N PRO A 119 -8.38 -11.73 13.00
CA PRO A 119 -7.29 -10.85 13.36
C PRO A 119 -7.78 -9.67 14.20
N GLU A 120 -7.01 -9.30 15.20
CA GLU A 120 -7.26 -8.11 15.99
C GLU A 120 -6.99 -6.84 15.18
N GLN A 121 -7.73 -5.78 15.52
CA GLN A 121 -7.51 -4.46 14.95
C GLN A 121 -6.32 -3.79 15.65
N VAL A 122 -5.42 -3.21 14.87
CA VAL A 122 -4.28 -2.41 15.35
C VAL A 122 -4.41 -0.96 14.92
N ASP A 123 -3.73 -0.07 15.62
CA ASP A 123 -3.71 1.36 15.34
C ASP A 123 -2.65 1.75 14.30
N ARG A 124 -2.70 3.02 13.89
CA ARG A 124 -1.74 3.59 12.92
C ARG A 124 -0.30 3.57 13.41
N GLY A 125 -0.07 3.76 14.71
CA GLY A 125 1.29 3.77 15.28
C GLY A 125 1.95 2.40 15.18
N TYR A 126 1.19 1.34 15.46
CA TYR A 126 1.64 -0.03 15.28
C TYR A 126 1.96 -0.32 13.80
N LEU A 127 1.03 0.01 12.89
CA LEU A 127 1.21 -0.20 11.45
C LEU A 127 2.39 0.57 10.89
N PHE A 128 2.55 1.83 11.29
CA PHE A 128 3.68 2.67 10.90
C PHE A 128 5.02 1.99 11.23
N SER A 129 5.18 1.56 12.48
CA SER A 129 6.39 0.89 12.94
C SER A 129 6.63 -0.45 12.23
N PHE A 130 5.57 -1.20 11.98
CA PHE A 130 5.63 -2.45 11.23
C PHE A 130 6.08 -2.22 9.79
N ILE A 131 5.46 -1.28 9.06
CA ILE A 131 5.78 -0.95 7.67
C ILE A 131 7.23 -0.48 7.55
N GLU A 132 7.64 0.46 8.41
CA GLU A 132 9.01 0.98 8.45
C GLU A 132 10.02 -0.16 8.61
N LYS A 133 9.81 -1.00 9.62
CA LYS A 133 10.68 -2.14 9.90
C LYS A 133 10.75 -3.14 8.75
N GLN A 134 9.61 -3.53 8.19
CA GLN A 134 9.57 -4.49 7.07
C GLN A 134 10.39 -4.00 5.87
N ILE A 135 10.32 -2.72 5.56
CA ILE A 135 11.04 -2.16 4.41
C ILE A 135 12.53 -2.04 4.74
N ARG A 136 12.89 -1.46 5.90
CA ARG A 136 14.29 -1.25 6.26
C ARG A 136 15.08 -2.54 6.40
N ASP A 137 14.48 -3.58 6.94
CA ASP A 137 15.13 -4.88 7.12
C ASP A 137 15.37 -5.62 5.79
N ASN A 138 14.67 -5.26 4.71
CA ASN A 138 14.67 -6.02 3.47
C ASN A 138 15.13 -5.23 2.22
N VAL A 139 15.23 -3.90 2.31
CA VAL A 139 15.53 -3.05 1.14
C VAL A 139 16.86 -3.40 0.47
N ASP A 140 17.88 -3.78 1.23
CA ASP A 140 19.20 -4.11 0.69
C ASP A 140 19.25 -5.39 -0.14
N LEU A 141 18.23 -6.25 -0.03
CA LEU A 141 18.08 -7.49 -0.79
C LEU A 141 17.40 -7.28 -2.16
N LEU A 142 16.91 -6.08 -2.44
CA LEU A 142 16.19 -5.75 -3.67
C LEU A 142 17.14 -5.22 -4.75
N ASP A 143 16.72 -5.38 -6.02
CA ASP A 143 17.34 -4.67 -7.14
C ASP A 143 17.16 -3.16 -6.99
N ASP A 144 18.11 -2.35 -7.46
CA ASP A 144 18.09 -0.89 -7.27
C ASP A 144 16.91 -0.24 -8.01
N VAL A 145 16.78 -0.52 -9.31
CA VAL A 145 15.78 0.12 -10.17
C VAL A 145 15.15 -0.87 -11.16
N PRO A 146 13.99 -0.54 -11.72
CA PRO A 146 13.40 -1.34 -12.79
C PRO A 146 14.29 -1.35 -14.04
N THR A 147 14.46 -2.52 -14.60
CA THR A 147 15.14 -2.77 -15.89
C THR A 147 14.21 -3.59 -16.79
N SER A 148 14.63 -3.86 -18.02
CA SER A 148 13.86 -4.75 -18.90
C SER A 148 13.79 -6.19 -18.39
N ALA A 149 14.75 -6.62 -17.55
CA ALA A 149 14.80 -7.96 -16.98
C ALA A 149 13.92 -8.13 -15.74
N ASN A 150 13.76 -7.08 -14.95
CA ASN A 150 12.98 -7.09 -13.69
C ASN A 150 11.74 -6.17 -13.73
N TYR A 151 11.25 -5.83 -14.94
CA TYR A 151 10.09 -4.98 -15.10
C TYR A 151 8.85 -5.55 -14.39
N GLY A 152 8.23 -4.72 -13.54
CA GLY A 152 7.07 -5.14 -12.75
C GLY A 152 7.41 -5.81 -11.42
N ARG A 153 8.69 -5.95 -11.07
CA ARG A 153 9.14 -6.44 -9.76
C ARG A 153 9.31 -5.30 -8.76
N VAL A 154 9.37 -5.63 -7.49
CA VAL A 154 9.64 -4.67 -6.42
C VAL A 154 11.13 -4.34 -6.41
N THR A 155 11.46 -3.06 -6.32
CA THR A 155 12.84 -2.55 -6.34
C THR A 155 13.11 -1.66 -5.14
N LYS A 156 14.38 -1.34 -4.85
CA LYS A 156 14.77 -0.34 -3.84
C LYS A 156 14.10 1.00 -4.09
N ALA A 157 14.03 1.44 -5.35
CA ALA A 157 13.34 2.69 -5.70
C ALA A 157 11.86 2.67 -5.27
N MET A 158 11.14 1.55 -5.45
CA MET A 158 9.78 1.39 -4.93
C MET A 158 9.76 1.40 -3.40
N ALA A 159 10.64 0.64 -2.76
CA ALA A 159 10.71 0.55 -1.29
C ALA A 159 10.94 1.92 -0.63
N TYR A 160 11.90 2.70 -1.13
CA TYR A 160 12.13 4.07 -0.66
C TYR A 160 10.97 5.03 -0.99
N THR A 161 10.25 4.83 -2.10
CA THR A 161 9.03 5.60 -2.38
C THR A 161 7.93 5.33 -1.35
N VAL A 162 7.78 4.08 -0.91
CA VAL A 162 6.85 3.71 0.18
C VAL A 162 7.29 4.35 1.50
N LEU A 163 8.58 4.35 1.83
CA LEU A 163 9.12 5.02 3.02
C LEU A 163 8.93 6.54 2.95
N ALA A 164 9.20 7.18 1.82
CA ALA A 164 8.99 8.62 1.66
C ALA A 164 7.51 8.99 1.90
N LYS A 165 6.56 8.20 1.35
CA LYS A 165 5.13 8.39 1.61
C LYS A 165 4.77 8.15 3.09
N LEU A 166 5.38 7.16 3.73
CA LEU A 166 5.18 6.87 5.14
C LEU A 166 5.63 8.05 6.01
N TYR A 167 6.84 8.56 5.76
CA TYR A 167 7.46 9.60 6.59
C TYR A 167 6.84 10.97 6.40
N ILE A 168 6.48 11.36 5.17
CA ILE A 168 5.86 12.67 4.93
C ILE A 168 4.51 12.84 5.64
N ASN A 169 3.83 11.73 5.93
CA ASN A 169 2.55 11.73 6.63
C ASN A 169 2.69 11.37 8.13
N ALA A 170 3.90 11.20 8.66
CA ALA A 170 4.13 10.73 10.01
C ALA A 170 3.52 11.63 11.08
N GLU A 171 3.63 12.96 10.92
CA GLU A 171 3.05 13.91 11.87
C GLU A 171 1.53 13.71 12.02
N GLU A 172 0.81 13.49 10.91
CA GLU A 172 -0.64 13.27 10.93
C GLU A 172 -1.01 11.88 11.47
N TRP A 173 -0.21 10.86 11.18
CA TRP A 173 -0.56 9.47 11.52
C TRP A 173 -0.13 9.05 12.91
N ILE A 174 1.02 9.55 13.40
CA ILE A 174 1.62 9.15 14.68
C ILE A 174 1.96 10.34 15.60
N GLY A 175 1.67 11.60 15.18
CA GLY A 175 1.93 12.80 15.96
C GLY A 175 3.40 13.22 16.01
N GLU A 176 4.28 12.58 15.25
CA GLU A 176 5.71 12.87 15.23
C GLU A 176 6.18 13.13 13.80
N PRO A 177 6.71 14.33 13.47
CA PRO A 177 7.21 14.62 12.13
C PRO A 177 8.50 13.86 11.83
N LYS A 178 8.62 13.34 10.59
CA LYS A 178 9.79 12.64 10.08
C LYS A 178 10.30 13.28 8.77
N TRP A 179 10.49 14.59 8.80
CA TRP A 179 10.88 15.37 7.61
C TRP A 179 12.27 14.99 7.08
N GLN A 180 13.22 14.75 7.97
CA GLN A 180 14.59 14.37 7.55
C GLN A 180 14.58 12.99 6.91
N GLU A 181 13.89 12.02 7.51
CA GLU A 181 13.75 10.67 6.96
C GLU A 181 13.04 10.68 5.60
N THR A 182 12.10 11.63 5.39
CA THR A 182 11.47 11.84 4.08
C THR A 182 12.49 12.30 3.04
N ILE A 183 13.34 13.28 3.39
CA ILE A 183 14.40 13.79 2.51
C ILE A 183 15.39 12.68 2.19
N ASP A 184 15.86 11.95 3.20
CA ASP A 184 16.82 10.87 3.04
C ASP A 184 16.27 9.77 2.11
N ALA A 185 15.00 9.38 2.27
CA ALA A 185 14.37 8.41 1.37
C ALA A 185 14.24 8.92 -0.08
N CYS A 186 13.95 10.20 -0.26
CA CYS A 186 13.92 10.83 -1.59
C CYS A 186 15.33 10.90 -2.22
N ASP A 187 16.35 11.20 -1.43
CA ASP A 187 17.74 11.26 -1.91
C ASP A 187 18.24 9.89 -2.38
N GLU A 188 17.86 8.80 -1.70
CA GLU A 188 18.13 7.43 -2.18
C GLU A 188 17.52 7.21 -3.57
N ILE A 189 16.26 7.58 -3.79
CA ILE A 189 15.59 7.42 -5.10
C ILE A 189 16.29 8.23 -6.18
N ILE A 190 16.64 9.48 -5.88
CA ILE A 190 17.34 10.38 -6.81
C ILE A 190 18.75 9.84 -7.11
N GLY A 191 19.39 9.21 -6.14
CA GLY A 191 20.70 8.57 -6.29
C GLY A 191 20.73 7.49 -7.36
N PHE A 192 19.65 6.72 -7.52
CA PHE A 192 19.54 5.68 -8.55
C PHE A 192 19.46 6.21 -9.99
N GLY A 193 19.11 7.48 -10.19
CA GLY A 193 18.99 8.12 -11.49
C GLY A 193 20.30 8.74 -12.04
N LYS A 194 21.39 8.61 -11.28
CA LYS A 194 22.70 9.15 -11.64
C LYS A 194 23.64 8.01 -12.04
#